data_6b72b2f43ad82a81634117730f1f2d0c
#
_entry.id   6b72b2f43ad82a81634117730f1f2d0c
#
_cell.length_a   1.000
_cell.length_b   1.000
_cell.length_c   1.000
_cell.angle_alpha   90.00
_cell.angle_beta   90.00
_cell.angle_gamma   90.00
#
_symmetry.space_group_name_H-M   'P 1'
#
loop_
_entity.id
_entity.type
_entity.pdbx_description
1 polymer ?
#
loop_
_entity_poly.entity_id
_entity_poly.type
_entity_poly.pdbx_seq_one_letter_code
_entity_poly.pdbx_strand_id
1 'polypeptide(L)'
;MIQFLSFNLDLSDLLIIALVAMLTGMSKTGVHGAGMLAVPLLVFVFGGQASSGVMLPILVLADIFGVRYYHRHAEWKYLKILFPWAALGVVIGTFTGNYINDEVFRSIMAVVILVSIILMIWLEKAKDKNISAGIWFIIGIGLAGGFTSMVGNLSGTVMAVYFLSVRMPKNSYVGTTAWFFAVVNFFKIPFHLFVWKTIKLDTILLDLMTLPAILLGAYLGIVIVRNLSEKSYRWFIIVTTLIAALVMLF
;
A
#
# COMPACT_ATOMS: atom_id res chain seq x y z
N MET A 1 -9.52 19.76 21.85
CA MET A 1 -8.40 18.80 22.00
C MET A 1 -8.78 17.74 23.00
N ILE A 2 -8.73 16.48 22.57
CA ILE A 2 -8.91 15.31 23.43
C ILE A 2 -7.52 14.73 23.64
N GLN A 3 -7.02 14.71 24.87
CA GLN A 3 -5.77 14.03 25.19
C GLN A 3 -6.05 12.52 25.17
N PHE A 4 -5.61 11.86 24.10
CA PHE A 4 -5.72 10.41 23.95
C PHE A 4 -4.32 9.79 24.00
N LEU A 5 -4.00 9.13 25.11
CA LEU A 5 -2.66 8.59 25.40
C LEU A 5 -1.60 9.71 25.31
N SER A 6 -0.56 9.52 24.49
CA SER A 6 0.47 10.54 24.23
C SER A 6 0.11 11.53 23.11
N PHE A 7 -1.08 11.39 22.49
CA PHE A 7 -1.52 12.22 21.38
C PHE A 7 -2.52 13.28 21.81
N ASN A 8 -2.33 14.51 21.32
CA ASN A 8 -3.31 15.58 21.43
C ASN A 8 -4.10 15.63 20.12
N LEU A 9 -5.23 14.93 20.04
CA LEU A 9 -6.04 14.79 18.84
C LEU A 9 -7.35 15.57 18.98
N ASP A 10 -7.74 16.23 17.90
CA ASP A 10 -9.06 16.82 17.76
C ASP A 10 -10.06 15.80 17.18
N LEU A 11 -11.35 16.12 17.25
CA LEU A 11 -12.38 15.27 16.65
C LEU A 11 -12.15 15.08 15.13
N SER A 12 -11.67 16.10 14.44
CA SER A 12 -11.27 16.02 13.03
C SER A 12 -10.17 15.01 12.78
N ASP A 13 -9.15 14.95 13.65
CA ASP A 13 -8.05 14.00 13.54
C ASP A 13 -8.54 12.56 13.69
N LEU A 14 -9.41 12.32 14.67
CA LEU A 14 -10.03 11.00 14.88
C LEU A 14 -10.87 10.56 13.67
N LEU A 15 -11.61 11.48 13.05
CA LEU A 15 -12.37 11.21 11.83
C LEU A 15 -11.44 10.89 10.64
N ILE A 16 -10.34 11.61 10.50
CA ILE A 16 -9.31 11.34 9.49
C ILE A 16 -8.71 9.97 9.71
N ILE A 17 -8.31 9.62 10.94
CA ILE A 17 -7.75 8.31 11.27
C ILE A 17 -8.75 7.18 10.97
N ALA A 18 -10.01 7.35 11.31
CA ALA A 18 -11.06 6.39 10.98
C ALA A 18 -11.26 6.24 9.46
N LEU A 19 -11.25 7.34 8.72
CA LEU A 19 -11.31 7.33 7.26
C LEU A 19 -10.10 6.61 6.66
N VAL A 20 -8.90 6.89 7.13
CA VAL A 20 -7.66 6.22 6.71
C VAL A 20 -7.73 4.72 6.95
N ALA A 21 -8.21 4.31 8.13
CA ALA A 21 -8.38 2.90 8.46
C ALA A 21 -9.40 2.22 7.53
N MET A 22 -10.50 2.87 7.22
CA MET A 22 -11.50 2.38 6.27
C MET A 22 -10.92 2.26 4.85
N LEU A 23 -10.24 3.30 4.35
CA LEU A 23 -9.58 3.29 3.04
C LEU A 23 -8.51 2.19 2.96
N THR A 24 -7.78 1.97 4.05
CA THR A 24 -6.79 0.91 4.14
C THR A 24 -7.44 -0.47 4.07
N GLY A 25 -8.52 -0.70 4.79
CA GLY A 25 -9.32 -1.92 4.71
C GLY A 25 -9.81 -2.20 3.29
N MET A 26 -10.36 -1.20 2.61
CA MET A 26 -10.75 -1.29 1.20
C MET A 26 -9.58 -1.65 0.28
N SER A 27 -8.44 -1.01 0.50
CA SER A 27 -7.23 -1.24 -0.31
C SER A 27 -6.74 -2.68 -0.23
N LYS A 28 -6.73 -3.26 0.97
CA LYS A 28 -6.24 -4.63 1.20
C LYS A 28 -7.20 -5.71 0.67
N THR A 29 -8.42 -5.34 0.36
CA THR A 29 -9.43 -6.25 -0.22
C THR A 29 -9.70 -5.97 -1.70
N GLY A 30 -8.80 -5.18 -2.34
CA GLY A 30 -8.73 -5.06 -3.79
C GLY A 30 -9.00 -3.67 -4.37
N VAL A 31 -9.37 -2.66 -3.56
CA VAL A 31 -9.52 -1.25 -4.01
C VAL A 31 -8.18 -0.51 -3.84
N HIS A 32 -7.17 -0.89 -4.62
CA HIS A 32 -5.77 -0.49 -4.39
C HIS A 32 -5.53 1.03 -4.34
N GLY A 33 -6.24 1.82 -5.13
CA GLY A 33 -6.13 3.28 -5.12
C GLY A 33 -6.55 3.92 -3.79
N ALA A 34 -7.45 3.29 -3.02
CA ALA A 34 -7.91 3.84 -1.74
C ALA A 34 -6.77 3.97 -0.71
N GLY A 35 -5.83 3.02 -0.68
CA GLY A 35 -4.70 3.06 0.24
C GLY A 35 -3.71 4.19 -0.03
N MET A 36 -3.65 4.69 -1.26
CA MET A 36 -2.78 5.81 -1.61
C MET A 36 -3.27 7.13 -0.98
N LEU A 37 -4.59 7.30 -0.85
CA LEU A 37 -5.17 8.47 -0.19
C LEU A 37 -4.94 8.47 1.32
N ALA A 38 -4.77 7.29 1.91
CA ALA A 38 -4.57 7.15 3.35
C ALA A 38 -3.24 7.78 3.83
N VAL A 39 -2.17 7.68 3.03
CA VAL A 39 -0.84 8.19 3.41
C VAL A 39 -0.83 9.70 3.60
N PRO A 40 -1.22 10.55 2.62
CA PRO A 40 -1.19 12.00 2.80
C PRO A 40 -2.13 12.47 3.92
N LEU A 41 -3.26 11.81 4.14
CA LEU A 41 -4.16 12.12 5.24
C LEU A 41 -3.50 11.91 6.60
N LEU A 42 -2.74 10.83 6.79
CA LEU A 42 -1.98 10.61 8.02
C LEU A 42 -0.79 11.56 8.16
N VAL A 43 -0.13 11.90 7.05
CA VAL A 43 0.95 12.90 7.06
C VAL A 43 0.43 14.26 7.53
N PHE A 44 -0.81 14.61 7.17
CA PHE A 44 -1.44 15.84 7.64
C PHE A 44 -1.64 15.86 9.16
N VAL A 45 -2.00 14.72 9.77
CA VAL A 45 -2.26 14.63 11.23
C VAL A 45 -0.98 14.48 12.03
N PHE A 46 -0.04 13.62 11.60
CA PHE A 46 1.13 13.21 12.40
C PHE A 46 2.47 13.71 11.86
N GLY A 47 2.50 14.31 10.66
CA GLY A 47 3.74 14.63 9.95
C GLY A 47 4.37 13.41 9.25
N GLY A 48 5.47 13.62 8.53
CA GLY A 48 6.05 12.66 7.60
C GLY A 48 6.35 11.27 8.18
N GLN A 49 7.48 11.11 8.86
CA GLN A 49 7.94 9.80 9.34
C GLN A 49 7.05 9.21 10.45
N ALA A 50 6.47 10.05 11.33
CA ALA A 50 5.58 9.59 12.40
C ALA A 50 4.30 8.95 11.83
N SER A 51 3.75 9.49 10.74
CA SER A 51 2.58 8.92 10.08
C SER A 51 2.80 7.49 9.59
N SER A 52 4.02 7.14 9.15
CA SER A 52 4.33 5.78 8.71
C SER A 52 4.34 4.78 9.88
N GLY A 53 4.66 5.25 11.09
CA GLY A 53 4.57 4.46 12.32
C GLY A 53 3.14 4.14 12.73
N VAL A 54 2.21 5.09 12.58
CA VAL A 54 0.77 4.88 12.78
C VAL A 54 0.18 4.02 11.64
N MET A 55 0.61 4.26 10.41
CA MET A 55 0.09 3.53 9.25
C MET A 55 0.40 2.03 9.29
N LEU A 56 1.59 1.64 9.76
CA LEU A 56 2.04 0.25 9.64
C LEU A 56 1.18 -0.75 10.44
N PRO A 57 0.82 -0.53 11.71
CA PRO A 57 -0.09 -1.45 12.41
C PRO A 57 -1.48 -1.50 11.76
N ILE A 58 -2.03 -0.37 11.28
CA ILE A 58 -3.30 -0.36 10.53
C ILE A 58 -3.19 -1.26 9.27
N LEU A 59 -2.06 -1.16 8.53
CA LEU A 59 -1.81 -2.01 7.37
C LEU A 59 -1.76 -3.48 7.74
N VAL A 60 -1.04 -3.83 8.81
CA VAL A 60 -0.91 -5.22 9.28
C VAL A 60 -2.28 -5.79 9.69
N LEU A 61 -3.07 -5.02 10.43
CA LEU A 61 -4.44 -5.42 10.80
C LEU A 61 -5.32 -5.64 9.56
N ALA A 62 -5.26 -4.72 8.59
CA ALA A 62 -6.02 -4.84 7.35
C ALA A 62 -5.54 -5.99 6.46
N ASP A 63 -4.22 -6.30 6.45
CA ASP A 63 -3.65 -7.44 5.70
C ASP A 63 -4.22 -8.78 6.18
N ILE A 64 -4.50 -8.92 7.49
CA ILE A 64 -5.12 -10.14 8.04
C ILE A 64 -6.46 -10.43 7.34
N PHE A 65 -7.29 -9.41 7.13
CA PHE A 65 -8.58 -9.58 6.46
C PHE A 65 -8.42 -9.84 4.96
N GLY A 66 -7.50 -9.15 4.28
CA GLY A 66 -7.19 -9.39 2.87
C GLY A 66 -6.70 -10.82 2.64
N VAL A 67 -5.74 -11.27 3.44
CA VAL A 67 -5.21 -12.64 3.37
C VAL A 67 -6.29 -13.66 3.74
N ARG A 68 -7.04 -13.45 4.84
CA ARG A 68 -8.09 -14.38 5.28
C ARG A 68 -9.13 -14.64 4.21
N TYR A 69 -9.48 -13.64 3.43
CA TYR A 69 -10.50 -13.75 2.39
C TYR A 69 -9.95 -14.32 1.07
N TYR A 70 -8.76 -13.86 0.63
CA TYR A 70 -8.22 -14.20 -0.69
C TYR A 70 -7.04 -15.19 -0.66
N HIS A 71 -6.69 -15.82 0.49
CA HIS A 71 -5.49 -16.64 0.64
C HIS A 71 -5.34 -17.77 -0.38
N ARG A 72 -6.46 -18.38 -0.83
CA ARG A 72 -6.46 -19.50 -1.78
C ARG A 72 -6.14 -19.10 -3.20
N HIS A 73 -6.18 -17.81 -3.53
CA HIS A 73 -5.97 -17.29 -4.88
C HIS A 73 -4.56 -16.78 -5.11
N ALA A 74 -3.66 -16.90 -4.13
CA ALA A 74 -2.30 -16.37 -4.23
C ALA A 74 -1.42 -17.21 -5.17
N GLU A 75 -0.75 -16.54 -6.08
CA GLU A 75 0.19 -17.13 -7.03
C GLU A 75 1.62 -17.08 -6.48
N TRP A 76 1.97 -18.03 -5.63
CA TRP A 76 3.24 -18.10 -4.92
C TRP A 76 4.49 -18.09 -5.81
N LYS A 77 4.37 -18.52 -7.07
CA LYS A 77 5.47 -18.48 -8.05
C LYS A 77 6.00 -17.07 -8.27
N TYR A 78 5.10 -16.05 -8.29
CA TYR A 78 5.49 -14.65 -8.45
C TYR A 78 6.06 -14.08 -7.14
N LEU A 79 5.46 -14.43 -6.00
CA LEU A 79 5.86 -13.95 -4.68
C LEU A 79 7.29 -14.38 -4.32
N LYS A 80 7.62 -15.66 -4.53
CA LYS A 80 8.95 -16.19 -4.21
C LYS A 80 10.09 -15.47 -4.93
N ILE A 81 9.83 -15.01 -6.17
CA ILE A 81 10.82 -14.27 -6.96
C ILE A 81 10.91 -12.80 -6.51
N LEU A 82 9.77 -12.20 -6.11
CA LEU A 82 9.70 -10.79 -5.72
C LEU A 82 10.22 -10.53 -4.31
N PHE A 83 9.97 -11.42 -3.34
CA PHE A 83 10.27 -11.19 -1.93
C PHE A 83 11.73 -10.85 -1.64
N PRO A 84 12.75 -11.54 -2.20
CA PRO A 84 14.13 -11.17 -1.93
C PRO A 84 14.46 -9.74 -2.32
N TRP A 85 13.97 -9.30 -3.46
CA TRP A 85 14.20 -7.95 -3.97
C TRP A 85 13.39 -6.91 -3.21
N ALA A 86 12.16 -7.24 -2.83
CA ALA A 86 11.35 -6.37 -1.99
C ALA A 86 11.97 -6.21 -0.60
N ALA A 87 12.46 -7.29 0.01
CA ALA A 87 13.18 -7.23 1.28
C ALA A 87 14.43 -6.33 1.18
N LEU A 88 15.22 -6.47 0.11
CA LEU A 88 16.38 -5.60 -0.13
C LEU A 88 15.93 -4.14 -0.32
N GLY A 89 14.84 -3.90 -1.06
CA GLY A 89 14.25 -2.57 -1.22
C GLY A 89 13.82 -1.94 0.10
N VAL A 90 13.19 -2.72 1.01
CA VAL A 90 12.84 -2.28 2.37
C VAL A 90 14.09 -1.89 3.16
N VAL A 91 15.13 -2.72 3.12
CA VAL A 91 16.41 -2.43 3.81
C VAL A 91 17.00 -1.11 3.29
N ILE A 92 17.10 -0.93 1.97
CA ILE A 92 17.59 0.32 1.36
C ILE A 92 16.71 1.50 1.80
N GLY A 93 15.38 1.36 1.75
CA GLY A 93 14.43 2.39 2.18
C GLY A 93 14.57 2.75 3.66
N THR A 94 14.90 1.77 4.52
CA THR A 94 15.14 2.01 5.94
C THR A 94 16.32 2.94 6.18
N PHE A 95 17.46 2.67 5.54
CA PHE A 95 18.65 3.47 5.73
C PHE A 95 18.57 4.83 5.03
N THR A 96 17.96 4.90 3.85
CA THR A 96 17.82 6.18 3.13
C THR A 96 16.72 7.07 3.71
N GLY A 97 15.66 6.49 4.30
CA GLY A 97 14.51 7.23 4.83
C GLY A 97 14.88 8.23 5.94
N ASN A 98 15.95 8.01 6.69
CA ASN A 98 16.44 8.93 7.70
C ASN A 98 17.06 10.23 7.11
N TYR A 99 17.43 10.21 5.82
CA TYR A 99 18.03 11.34 5.10
C TYR A 99 17.05 12.04 4.17
N ILE A 100 15.84 11.49 4.03
CA ILE A 100 14.79 12.04 3.15
C ILE A 100 13.95 13.02 3.97
N ASN A 101 13.98 14.31 3.58
CA ASN A 101 13.06 15.31 4.10
C ASN A 101 11.67 15.21 3.41
N ASP A 102 10.68 15.93 3.93
CA ASP A 102 9.31 15.88 3.41
C ASP A 102 9.19 16.31 1.95
N GLU A 103 10.03 17.23 1.47
CA GLU A 103 10.03 17.72 0.09
C GLU A 103 10.56 16.64 -0.88
N VAL A 104 11.70 16.04 -0.53
CA VAL A 104 12.29 14.93 -1.29
C VAL A 104 11.35 13.72 -1.28
N PHE A 105 10.71 13.44 -0.14
CA PHE A 105 9.72 12.39 -0.02
C PHE A 105 8.56 12.59 -1.01
N ARG A 106 7.94 13.78 -1.02
CA ARG A 106 6.83 14.10 -1.94
C ARG A 106 7.27 13.97 -3.40
N SER A 107 8.48 14.44 -3.74
CA SER A 107 9.02 14.36 -5.09
C SER A 107 9.22 12.91 -5.55
N ILE A 108 9.83 12.07 -4.70
CA ILE A 108 10.00 10.64 -4.97
C ILE A 108 8.63 9.97 -5.20
N MET A 109 7.66 10.24 -4.33
CA MET A 109 6.34 9.64 -4.43
C MET A 109 5.61 10.08 -5.69
N ALA A 110 5.66 11.37 -6.04
CA ALA A 110 5.06 11.89 -7.28
C ALA A 110 5.66 11.19 -8.52
N VAL A 111 6.99 11.08 -8.60
CA VAL A 111 7.67 10.40 -9.71
C VAL A 111 7.27 8.92 -9.79
N VAL A 112 7.29 8.20 -8.68
CA VAL A 112 6.90 6.77 -8.63
C VAL A 112 5.47 6.57 -9.11
N ILE A 113 4.55 7.40 -8.66
CA ILE A 113 3.14 7.31 -9.04
C ILE A 113 2.95 7.62 -10.53
N LEU A 114 3.54 8.72 -11.03
CA LEU A 114 3.42 9.11 -12.44
C LEU A 114 3.99 8.04 -13.36
N VAL A 115 5.19 7.53 -13.08
CA VAL A 115 5.81 6.45 -13.85
C VAL A 115 4.94 5.20 -13.81
N SER A 116 4.41 4.83 -12.64
CA SER A 116 3.53 3.66 -12.52
C SER A 116 2.26 3.80 -13.35
N ILE A 117 1.61 4.97 -13.35
CA ILE A 117 0.40 5.22 -14.15
C ILE A 117 0.71 5.13 -15.65
N ILE A 118 1.79 5.76 -16.11
CA ILE A 118 2.21 5.70 -17.51
C ILE A 118 2.43 4.25 -17.94
N LEU A 119 3.14 3.48 -17.12
CA LEU A 119 3.40 2.07 -17.37
C LEU A 119 2.11 1.23 -17.37
N MET A 120 1.19 1.46 -16.43
CA MET A 120 -0.10 0.75 -16.38
C MET A 120 -0.95 1.01 -17.63
N ILE A 121 -1.04 2.28 -18.07
CA ILE A 121 -1.79 2.64 -19.28
C ILE A 121 -1.12 2.03 -20.53
N TRP A 122 0.20 2.06 -20.60
CA TRP A 122 0.94 1.46 -21.70
C TRP A 122 0.73 -0.07 -21.77
N LEU A 123 0.80 -0.75 -20.63
CA LEU A 123 0.56 -2.19 -20.53
C LEU A 123 -0.86 -2.59 -20.95
N GLU A 124 -1.87 -1.80 -20.57
CA GLU A 124 -3.27 -2.09 -20.95
C GLU A 124 -3.51 -1.87 -22.45
N LYS A 125 -2.83 -0.90 -23.07
CA LYS A 125 -2.89 -0.66 -24.52
C LYS A 125 -2.10 -1.69 -25.35
N ALA A 126 -1.05 -2.26 -24.80
CA ALA A 126 -0.17 -3.24 -25.46
C ALA A 126 -0.78 -4.66 -25.47
N LYS A 127 -2.03 -4.80 -25.94
CA LYS A 127 -2.87 -6.01 -25.82
C LYS A 127 -2.27 -7.30 -26.36
N ASP A 128 -1.34 -7.24 -27.31
CA ASP A 128 -0.86 -8.41 -28.07
C ASP A 128 0.57 -8.86 -27.75
N LYS A 129 1.27 -8.16 -26.88
CA LYS A 129 2.61 -8.54 -26.48
C LYS A 129 2.54 -9.33 -25.17
N ASN A 130 2.84 -10.64 -25.23
CA ASN A 130 3.30 -11.37 -24.06
C ASN A 130 4.59 -10.67 -23.57
N ILE A 131 4.42 -9.68 -22.73
CA ILE A 131 5.55 -9.01 -22.06
C ILE A 131 5.98 -10.03 -21.02
N SER A 132 6.86 -10.96 -21.46
CA SER A 132 7.61 -11.78 -20.54
C SER A 132 8.37 -10.80 -19.64
N ALA A 133 7.96 -10.70 -18.39
CA ALA A 133 8.65 -9.89 -17.40
C ALA A 133 10.06 -10.48 -17.25
N GLY A 134 11.03 -9.93 -17.96
CA GLY A 134 12.42 -10.35 -17.85
C GLY A 134 12.90 -10.20 -16.40
N ILE A 135 13.90 -10.98 -16.02
CA ILE A 135 14.41 -11.01 -14.63
C ILE A 135 14.78 -9.59 -14.13
N TRP A 136 15.33 -8.75 -14.96
CA TRP A 136 15.69 -7.36 -14.60
C TRP A 136 14.47 -6.50 -14.26
N PHE A 137 13.35 -6.70 -14.96
CA PHE A 137 12.10 -6.03 -14.64
C PHE A 137 11.57 -6.47 -13.27
N ILE A 138 11.63 -7.77 -12.97
CA ILE A 138 11.20 -8.32 -11.68
C ILE A 138 12.08 -7.77 -10.54
N ILE A 139 13.39 -7.73 -10.74
CA ILE A 139 14.34 -7.14 -9.79
C ILE A 139 14.00 -5.67 -9.53
N GLY A 140 13.86 -4.88 -10.60
CA GLY A 140 13.55 -3.46 -10.50
C GLY A 140 12.24 -3.19 -9.78
N ILE A 141 11.17 -3.92 -10.13
CA ILE A 141 9.86 -3.80 -9.49
C ILE A 141 9.91 -4.25 -8.02
N GLY A 142 10.61 -5.35 -7.71
CA GLY A 142 10.78 -5.82 -6.33
C GLY A 142 11.49 -4.79 -5.47
N LEU A 143 12.64 -4.27 -5.92
CA LEU A 143 13.39 -3.23 -5.23
C LEU A 143 12.57 -1.95 -5.05
N ALA A 144 11.95 -1.44 -6.13
CA ALA A 144 11.12 -0.25 -6.07
C ALA A 144 9.90 -0.46 -5.16
N GLY A 145 9.23 -1.64 -5.23
CA GLY A 145 8.11 -1.98 -4.39
C GLY A 145 8.47 -2.04 -2.91
N GLY A 146 9.59 -2.65 -2.56
CA GLY A 146 10.10 -2.68 -1.19
C GLY A 146 10.50 -1.30 -0.67
N PHE A 147 11.26 -0.54 -1.46
CA PHE A 147 11.68 0.82 -1.14
C PHE A 147 10.48 1.74 -0.90
N THR A 148 9.54 1.82 -1.85
CA THR A 148 8.35 2.67 -1.75
C THR A 148 7.39 2.20 -0.65
N SER A 149 7.39 0.89 -0.34
CA SER A 149 6.67 0.36 0.83
C SER A 149 7.25 0.88 2.13
N MET A 150 8.58 0.88 2.28
CA MET A 150 9.23 1.34 3.52
C MET A 150 9.09 2.84 3.68
N VAL A 151 9.45 3.61 2.66
CA VAL A 151 9.49 5.07 2.74
C VAL A 151 8.08 5.66 2.84
N GLY A 152 7.11 5.21 2.02
CA GLY A 152 5.83 5.90 1.90
C GLY A 152 4.58 5.01 1.89
N ASN A 153 4.69 3.71 2.17
CA ASN A 153 3.56 2.77 2.09
C ASN A 153 2.83 2.77 0.72
N LEU A 154 3.52 3.20 -0.36
CA LEU A 154 2.96 3.38 -1.71
C LEU A 154 3.35 2.29 -2.70
N SER A 155 3.82 1.13 -2.25
CA SER A 155 4.18 0.03 -3.14
C SER A 155 3.02 -0.55 -3.96
N GLY A 156 1.77 -0.19 -3.62
CA GLY A 156 0.58 -0.64 -4.34
C GLY A 156 0.61 -0.32 -5.83
N THR A 157 1.05 0.88 -6.20
CA THR A 157 1.18 1.30 -7.60
C THR A 157 2.25 0.53 -8.35
N VAL A 158 3.41 0.35 -7.72
CA VAL A 158 4.54 -0.40 -8.30
C VAL A 158 4.15 -1.85 -8.53
N MET A 159 3.51 -2.48 -7.54
CA MET A 159 3.04 -3.86 -7.64
C MET A 159 1.92 -4.03 -8.67
N ALA A 160 1.05 -3.01 -8.82
CA ALA A 160 0.01 -3.01 -9.84
C ALA A 160 0.63 -3.09 -11.25
N VAL A 161 1.71 -2.36 -11.52
CA VAL A 161 2.43 -2.46 -12.79
C VAL A 161 2.87 -3.90 -13.08
N TYR A 162 3.45 -4.59 -12.10
CA TYR A 162 3.91 -5.96 -12.27
C TYR A 162 2.75 -6.94 -12.50
N PHE A 163 1.74 -6.93 -11.64
CA PHE A 163 0.64 -7.89 -11.75
C PHE A 163 -0.26 -7.66 -12.96
N LEU A 164 -0.37 -6.41 -13.42
CA LEU A 164 -1.04 -6.11 -14.70
C LEU A 164 -0.19 -6.56 -15.90
N SER A 165 1.15 -6.46 -15.83
CA SER A 165 2.04 -6.89 -16.92
C SER A 165 1.94 -8.39 -17.18
N VAL A 166 1.82 -9.19 -16.12
CA VAL A 166 1.63 -10.64 -16.22
C VAL A 166 0.17 -11.05 -16.44
N ARG A 167 -0.73 -10.08 -16.65
CA ARG A 167 -2.17 -10.28 -16.90
C ARG A 167 -2.85 -11.21 -15.89
N MET A 168 -2.48 -11.05 -14.62
CA MET A 168 -3.01 -11.88 -13.55
C MET A 168 -4.54 -11.75 -13.46
N PRO A 169 -5.30 -12.87 -13.34
CA PRO A 169 -6.74 -12.84 -13.12
C PRO A 169 -7.08 -12.07 -11.84
N LYS A 170 -8.25 -11.44 -11.78
CA LYS A 170 -8.68 -10.56 -10.68
C LYS A 170 -8.48 -11.17 -9.30
N ASN A 171 -9.00 -12.38 -9.06
CA ASN A 171 -8.90 -13.02 -7.75
C ASN A 171 -7.44 -13.38 -7.40
N SER A 172 -6.66 -13.87 -8.37
CA SER A 172 -5.23 -14.13 -8.19
C SER A 172 -4.46 -12.84 -7.94
N TYR A 173 -4.81 -11.74 -8.62
CA TYR A 173 -4.24 -10.43 -8.39
C TYR A 173 -4.45 -9.99 -6.93
N VAL A 174 -5.70 -9.99 -6.44
CA VAL A 174 -6.01 -9.56 -5.07
C VAL A 174 -5.36 -10.48 -4.04
N GLY A 175 -5.43 -11.79 -4.24
CA GLY A 175 -4.83 -12.77 -3.33
C GLY A 175 -3.31 -12.68 -3.26
N THR A 176 -2.66 -12.52 -4.42
CA THR A 176 -1.18 -12.39 -4.50
C THR A 176 -0.73 -11.08 -3.89
N THR A 177 -1.46 -9.98 -4.15
CA THR A 177 -1.20 -8.67 -3.56
C THR A 177 -1.38 -8.68 -2.04
N ALA A 178 -2.45 -9.33 -1.53
CA ALA A 178 -2.69 -9.44 -0.09
C ALA A 178 -1.52 -10.13 0.62
N TRP A 179 -1.04 -11.26 0.09
CA TRP A 179 0.13 -11.96 0.66
C TRP A 179 1.42 -11.16 0.50
N PHE A 180 1.63 -10.48 -0.63
CA PHE A 180 2.80 -9.64 -0.82
C PHE A 180 2.88 -8.58 0.28
N PHE A 181 1.80 -7.82 0.47
CA PHE A 181 1.79 -6.78 1.49
C PHE A 181 1.86 -7.31 2.91
N ALA A 182 1.16 -8.39 3.23
CA ALA A 182 1.24 -8.99 4.55
C ALA A 182 2.70 -9.32 4.91
N VAL A 183 3.42 -10.04 4.04
CA VAL A 183 4.81 -10.41 4.29
C VAL A 183 5.72 -9.19 4.36
N VAL A 184 5.59 -8.23 3.43
CA VAL A 184 6.41 -7.01 3.42
C VAL A 184 6.13 -6.14 4.65
N ASN A 185 4.87 -5.97 5.06
CA ASN A 185 4.52 -5.18 6.24
C ASN A 185 5.01 -5.85 7.53
N PHE A 186 4.89 -7.17 7.66
CA PHE A 186 5.50 -7.90 8.78
C PHE A 186 7.03 -7.74 8.79
N PHE A 187 7.68 -7.81 7.64
CA PHE A 187 9.12 -7.62 7.52
C PHE A 187 9.56 -6.20 7.91
N LYS A 188 8.71 -5.18 7.73
CA LYS A 188 8.99 -3.80 8.12
C LYS A 188 8.92 -3.54 9.63
N ILE A 189 8.16 -4.34 10.39
CA ILE A 189 7.94 -4.12 11.83
C ILE A 189 9.25 -3.93 12.62
N PRO A 190 10.27 -4.79 12.49
CA PRO A 190 11.54 -4.62 13.20
C PRO A 190 12.22 -3.28 12.91
N PHE A 191 12.16 -2.82 11.66
CA PHE A 191 12.78 -1.55 11.27
C PHE A 191 12.07 -0.34 11.89
N HIS A 192 10.73 -0.37 11.94
CA HIS A 192 9.94 0.66 12.60
C HIS A 192 10.09 0.66 14.13
N LEU A 193 10.29 -0.52 14.75
CA LEU A 193 10.50 -0.64 16.18
C LEU A 193 11.91 -0.22 16.61
N PHE A 194 12.94 -0.70 15.91
CA PHE A 194 14.34 -0.59 16.38
C PHE A 194 15.14 0.50 15.67
N VAL A 195 14.89 0.76 14.38
CA VAL A 195 15.65 1.73 13.59
C VAL A 195 14.95 3.10 13.59
N TRP A 196 13.71 3.16 13.16
CA TRP A 196 12.95 4.41 13.07
C TRP A 196 12.26 4.79 14.38
N LYS A 197 12.00 3.83 15.26
CA LYS A 197 11.34 4.02 16.56
C LYS A 197 10.00 4.75 16.47
N THR A 198 9.27 4.50 15.39
CA THR A 198 8.00 5.18 15.08
C THR A 198 6.78 4.42 15.61
N ILE A 199 6.91 3.12 15.92
CA ILE A 199 5.84 2.35 16.58
C ILE A 199 6.05 2.38 18.09
N LYS A 200 5.03 2.84 18.82
CA LYS A 200 4.97 2.89 20.29
C LYS A 200 3.71 2.15 20.76
N LEU A 201 3.63 1.84 22.04
CA LEU A 201 2.44 1.21 22.62
C LEU A 201 1.18 2.04 22.36
N ASP A 202 1.27 3.36 22.54
CA ASP A 202 0.17 4.30 22.30
C ASP A 202 -0.32 4.24 20.85
N THR A 203 0.60 4.10 19.88
CA THR A 203 0.28 3.93 18.47
C THR A 203 -0.54 2.66 18.24
N ILE A 204 -0.10 1.53 18.84
CA ILE A 204 -0.79 0.25 18.71
C ILE A 204 -2.20 0.32 19.32
N LEU A 205 -2.36 0.96 20.49
CA LEU A 205 -3.67 1.10 21.13
C LEU A 205 -4.62 1.98 20.30
N LEU A 206 -4.12 3.09 19.73
CA LEU A 206 -4.87 3.94 18.81
C LEU A 206 -5.34 3.13 17.59
N ASP A 207 -4.44 2.34 17.00
CA ASP A 207 -4.72 1.57 15.79
C ASP A 207 -5.72 0.43 16.06
N LEU A 208 -5.68 -0.19 17.23
CA LEU A 208 -6.68 -1.20 17.62
C LEU A 208 -8.10 -0.62 17.68
N MET A 209 -8.25 0.66 18.05
CA MET A 209 -9.57 1.32 18.05
C MET A 209 -10.11 1.55 16.64
N THR A 210 -9.24 1.53 15.62
CA THR A 210 -9.66 1.66 14.21
C THR A 210 -10.20 0.37 13.59
N LEU A 211 -10.13 -0.77 14.29
CA LEU A 211 -10.60 -2.07 13.80
C LEU A 211 -12.01 -2.04 13.19
N PRO A 212 -13.04 -1.40 13.79
CA PRO A 212 -14.36 -1.32 13.16
C PRO A 212 -14.33 -0.64 11.79
N ALA A 213 -13.54 0.43 11.64
CA ALA A 213 -13.38 1.14 10.37
C ALA A 213 -12.63 0.30 9.34
N ILE A 214 -11.57 -0.44 9.74
CA ILE A 214 -10.86 -1.41 8.89
C ILE A 214 -11.82 -2.48 8.38
N LEU A 215 -12.64 -3.07 9.27
CA LEU A 215 -13.61 -4.11 8.93
C LEU A 215 -14.67 -3.60 7.94
N LEU A 216 -15.22 -2.41 8.18
CA LEU A 216 -16.16 -1.77 7.27
C LEU A 216 -15.53 -1.56 5.89
N GLY A 217 -14.32 -1.02 5.86
CA GLY A 217 -13.56 -0.82 4.62
C GLY A 217 -13.28 -2.14 3.90
N ALA A 218 -12.83 -3.16 4.62
CA ALA A 218 -12.57 -4.49 4.04
C ALA A 218 -13.84 -5.10 3.43
N TYR A 219 -14.98 -4.98 4.12
CA TYR A 219 -16.27 -5.44 3.60
C TYR A 219 -16.66 -4.69 2.32
N LEU A 220 -16.59 -3.35 2.33
CA LEU A 220 -16.90 -2.53 1.15
C LEU A 220 -15.97 -2.87 -0.03
N GLY A 221 -14.69 -3.06 0.23
CA GLY A 221 -13.72 -3.45 -0.82
C GLY A 221 -14.06 -4.79 -1.45
N ILE A 222 -14.41 -5.81 -0.65
CA ILE A 222 -14.85 -7.12 -1.15
C ILE A 222 -16.10 -6.98 -2.03
N VAL A 223 -17.11 -6.23 -1.58
CA VAL A 223 -18.37 -6.02 -2.33
C VAL A 223 -18.09 -5.34 -3.66
N ILE A 224 -17.27 -4.27 -3.67
CA ILE A 224 -16.91 -3.56 -4.90
C ILE A 224 -16.20 -4.51 -5.88
N VAL A 225 -15.15 -5.19 -5.43
CA VAL A 225 -14.34 -6.07 -6.29
C VAL A 225 -15.14 -7.25 -6.81
N ARG A 226 -15.99 -7.84 -5.98
CA ARG A 226 -16.85 -8.97 -6.38
C ARG A 226 -17.76 -8.62 -7.56
N ASN A 227 -18.28 -7.39 -7.60
CA ASN A 227 -19.22 -6.93 -8.62
C ASN A 227 -18.55 -6.46 -9.92
N LEU A 228 -17.20 -6.39 -9.97
CA LEU A 228 -16.47 -5.97 -11.16
C LEU A 228 -16.10 -7.17 -12.04
N SER A 229 -16.24 -7.02 -13.36
CA SER A 229 -15.68 -7.96 -14.33
C SER A 229 -14.15 -7.84 -14.37
N GLU A 230 -13.45 -8.85 -14.93
CA GLU A 230 -12.00 -8.83 -15.10
C GLU A 230 -11.49 -7.57 -15.83
N LYS A 231 -12.16 -7.19 -16.94
CA LYS A 231 -11.80 -5.99 -17.71
C LYS A 231 -12.07 -4.72 -16.92
N SER A 232 -13.23 -4.63 -16.27
CA SER A 232 -13.61 -3.46 -15.45
C SER A 232 -12.68 -3.31 -14.26
N TYR A 233 -12.21 -4.41 -13.65
CA TYR A 233 -11.29 -4.37 -12.54
C TYR A 233 -9.91 -3.79 -12.91
N ARG A 234 -9.37 -4.14 -14.09
CA ARG A 234 -8.10 -3.58 -14.57
C ARG A 234 -8.19 -2.06 -14.74
N TRP A 235 -9.25 -1.57 -15.39
CA TRP A 235 -9.50 -0.14 -15.53
C TRP A 235 -9.77 0.53 -14.18
N PHE A 236 -10.47 -0.13 -13.29
CA PHE A 236 -10.72 0.34 -11.94
C PHE A 236 -9.42 0.62 -11.18
N ILE A 237 -8.43 -0.29 -11.24
CA ILE A 237 -7.11 -0.07 -10.64
C ILE A 237 -6.46 1.20 -11.23
N ILE A 238 -6.44 1.34 -12.56
CA ILE A 238 -5.81 2.48 -13.24
C ILE A 238 -6.48 3.80 -12.83
N VAL A 239 -7.81 3.84 -12.87
CA VAL A 239 -8.60 5.05 -12.55
C VAL A 239 -8.46 5.43 -11.08
N THR A 240 -8.58 4.48 -10.15
CA THR A 240 -8.43 4.76 -8.72
C THR A 240 -7.01 5.20 -8.36
N THR A 241 -5.99 4.65 -9.02
CA THR A 241 -4.60 5.08 -8.89
C THR A 241 -4.41 6.50 -9.43
N LEU A 242 -5.01 6.83 -10.57
CA LEU A 242 -4.95 8.17 -11.15
C LEU A 242 -5.63 9.21 -10.25
N ILE A 243 -6.83 8.91 -9.72
CA ILE A 243 -7.53 9.80 -8.79
C ILE A 243 -6.66 10.05 -7.55
N ALA A 244 -6.12 9.00 -6.96
CA ALA A 244 -5.26 9.12 -5.78
C ALA A 244 -4.00 9.95 -6.07
N ALA A 245 -3.40 9.79 -7.26
CA ALA A 245 -2.25 10.60 -7.68
C ALA A 245 -2.60 12.09 -7.80
N LEU A 246 -3.75 12.40 -8.43
CA LEU A 246 -4.20 13.79 -8.56
C LEU A 246 -4.44 14.43 -7.19
N VAL A 247 -5.08 13.73 -6.27
CA VAL A 247 -5.31 14.23 -4.89
C VAL A 247 -3.99 14.45 -4.14
N MET A 248 -2.93 13.68 -4.43
CA MET A 248 -1.61 13.86 -3.80
C MET A 248 -0.81 15.03 -4.37
N LEU A 249 -1.11 15.49 -5.58
CA LEU A 249 -0.40 16.59 -6.25
C LEU A 249 -0.96 17.97 -5.87
N PHE A 250 -2.16 18.03 -5.33
CA PHE A 250 -2.85 19.24 -4.86
C PHE A 250 -3.06 19.22 -3.36
#